data_204a0d50b493b0eeb2df9df9eab35261
#
_entry.id   204a0d50b493b0eeb2df9df9eab35261
#
_cell.length_a   1.000
_cell.length_b   1.000
_cell.length_c   1.000
_cell.angle_alpha   90.00
_cell.angle_beta   90.00
_cell.angle_gamma   90.00
#
_symmetry.space_group_name_H-M   'P 1'
#
loop_
_entity.id
_entity.type
_entity.pdbx_description
1 polymer ?
#
loop_
_entity_poly.entity_id
_entity_poly.type
_entity_poly.pdbx_seq_one_letter_code
_entity_poly.pdbx_strand_id
1 'polypeptide(L)'
;MREKILAAMTPEWNDCYSAGMFTEFMEQRGPGHTCGGEQNFKVGYLEYKEKIKKTMDALDFMNDPEATDKMEELKAMDIACDAVIILGERYHKLALEMAEKEADPVRKEELKQIAANLEVVPAHAPQTYWQAIQLYWFTHLAVTTELNPWDAFSPGRLDQHLIKYYEADTEAGILDDEKAKELLECLWIKFYNQPAPVKVGITLKESATYVDFANINTGGVTPDGKDGVNAVSYLILDCMDEMKLVQPNSNVTISKKTPARFLKRACEISRK
;
A
#
# COMPACT_ATOMS: atom_id res chain seq x y z
N MET A 1 3.42 21.08 20.94
CA MET A 1 4.38 19.98 21.18
C MET A 1 5.73 20.27 20.52
N ARG A 2 5.78 20.60 19.22
CA ARG A 2 7.02 20.93 18.49
C ARG A 2 7.91 21.95 19.22
N GLU A 3 7.37 23.07 19.67
CA GLU A 3 8.11 24.09 20.41
C GLU A 3 8.77 23.57 21.70
N LYS A 4 8.11 22.67 22.43
CA LYS A 4 8.67 22.04 23.63
C LYS A 4 9.82 21.10 23.30
N ILE A 5 9.72 20.39 22.16
CA ILE A 5 10.79 19.49 21.70
C ILE A 5 12.00 20.30 21.26
N LEU A 6 11.81 21.31 20.42
CA LEU A 6 12.91 22.16 19.97
C LEU A 6 13.58 22.93 21.11
N ALA A 7 12.82 23.36 22.12
CA ALA A 7 13.38 24.00 23.32
C ALA A 7 14.20 23.06 24.20
N ALA A 8 14.00 21.74 24.08
CA ALA A 8 14.78 20.74 24.80
C ALA A 8 16.06 20.29 24.06
N MET A 9 16.24 20.72 22.81
CA MET A 9 17.43 20.40 22.02
C MET A 9 18.64 21.24 22.46
N THR A 10 19.85 20.70 22.28
CA THR A 10 21.09 21.43 22.62
C THR A 10 21.32 22.62 21.67
N PRO A 11 22.09 23.65 22.07
CA PRO A 11 22.48 24.73 21.19
C PRO A 11 23.12 24.23 19.89
N GLU A 12 24.04 23.26 19.99
CA GLU A 12 24.74 22.68 18.83
C GLU A 12 23.76 22.00 17.87
N TRP A 13 22.73 21.30 18.40
CA TRP A 13 21.69 20.72 17.56
C TRP A 13 20.91 21.80 16.80
N ASN A 14 20.51 22.86 17.50
CA ASN A 14 19.80 23.99 16.89
C ASN A 14 20.64 24.73 15.86
N ASP A 15 21.94 24.88 16.08
CA ASP A 15 22.85 25.48 15.13
C ASP A 15 23.00 24.65 13.85
N CYS A 16 23.17 23.34 13.98
CA CYS A 16 23.20 22.40 12.85
C CYS A 16 21.89 22.39 12.06
N TYR A 17 20.75 22.37 12.78
CA TYR A 17 19.43 22.44 12.16
C TYR A 17 19.25 23.75 11.37
N SER A 18 19.62 24.88 11.98
CA SER A 18 19.52 26.19 11.34
C SER A 18 20.46 26.34 10.15
N ALA A 19 21.64 25.69 10.19
CA ALA A 19 22.56 25.60 9.09
C ALA A 19 22.14 24.66 7.96
N GLY A 20 21.07 23.90 8.14
CA GLY A 20 20.56 22.96 7.13
C GLY A 20 21.38 21.68 7.00
N MET A 21 22.18 21.33 8.02
CA MET A 21 22.96 20.07 8.02
C MET A 21 22.07 18.84 8.09
N PHE A 22 20.91 18.97 8.70
CA PHE A 22 19.83 17.99 8.72
C PHE A 22 18.48 18.72 8.90
N THR A 23 17.38 17.98 8.73
CA THR A 23 16.02 18.50 8.87
C THR A 23 15.24 17.65 9.86
N GLU A 24 14.17 18.21 10.45
CA GLU A 24 13.28 17.45 11.34
C GLU A 24 12.58 16.29 10.61
N PHE A 25 12.59 16.28 9.28
CA PHE A 25 12.12 15.18 8.47
C PHE A 25 12.91 13.89 8.70
N MET A 26 14.20 13.98 8.95
CA MET A 26 15.07 12.83 9.21
C MET A 26 14.71 12.11 10.52
N GLU A 27 14.10 12.81 11.47
CA GLU A 27 13.82 12.34 12.82
C GLU A 27 12.38 11.91 13.05
N GLN A 28 11.51 12.21 12.09
CA GLN A 28 10.09 11.88 12.17
C GLN A 28 9.73 10.67 11.31
N ARG A 29 10.68 10.01 10.72
CA ARG A 29 10.44 8.84 9.88
C ARG A 29 10.03 7.65 10.72
N GLY A 30 8.87 7.09 10.44
CA GLY A 30 8.55 5.72 10.81
C GLY A 30 9.45 4.74 10.06
N PRO A 31 9.73 3.59 10.64
CA PRO A 31 10.46 2.54 9.93
C PRO A 31 9.58 1.93 8.85
N GLY A 32 10.14 1.66 7.73
CA GLY A 32 9.53 0.79 6.78
C GLY A 32 8.94 1.51 5.59
N HIS A 33 8.76 0.85 4.54
CA HIS A 33 8.39 1.36 3.24
C HIS A 33 7.49 0.37 2.50
N THR A 34 7.29 -0.84 3.06
CA THR A 34 6.43 -1.86 2.46
C THR A 34 5.35 -2.26 3.45
N CYS A 35 4.11 -1.88 3.15
CA CYS A 35 2.95 -2.23 3.96
C CYS A 35 2.68 -3.74 3.85
N GLY A 36 3.13 -4.52 4.82
CA GLY A 36 2.87 -5.97 4.94
C GLY A 36 3.38 -6.85 3.79
N GLY A 37 3.87 -6.27 2.68
CA GLY A 37 4.40 -7.00 1.54
C GLY A 37 3.42 -8.04 0.98
N GLU A 38 3.93 -9.21 0.65
CA GLU A 38 3.15 -10.32 0.09
C GLU A 38 1.99 -10.78 0.99
N GLN A 39 2.10 -10.60 2.31
CA GLN A 39 1.05 -11.01 3.25
C GLN A 39 -0.27 -10.28 3.01
N ASN A 40 -0.24 -9.00 2.61
CA ASN A 40 -1.45 -8.23 2.26
C ASN A 40 -2.23 -8.80 1.07
N PHE A 41 -1.64 -9.75 0.35
CA PHE A 41 -2.28 -10.41 -0.78
C PHE A 41 -2.61 -11.88 -0.48
N LYS A 42 -2.41 -12.35 0.75
CA LYS A 42 -2.60 -13.76 1.13
C LYS A 42 -3.51 -13.96 2.33
N VAL A 43 -3.63 -12.96 3.19
CA VAL A 43 -4.37 -13.04 4.46
C VAL A 43 -5.23 -11.79 4.64
N GLY A 44 -6.41 -11.98 5.21
CA GLY A 44 -7.25 -10.87 5.67
C GLY A 44 -7.02 -10.55 7.15
N TYR A 45 -7.72 -9.56 7.63
CA TYR A 45 -7.52 -9.07 9.00
C TYR A 45 -8.11 -10.01 10.06
N LEU A 46 -9.11 -10.83 9.75
CA LEU A 46 -9.61 -11.86 10.67
C LEU A 46 -8.59 -12.98 10.87
N GLU A 47 -7.88 -13.38 9.81
CA GLU A 47 -6.80 -14.37 9.91
C GLU A 47 -5.59 -13.83 10.71
N TYR A 48 -5.32 -12.51 10.65
CA TYR A 48 -4.35 -11.88 11.54
C TYR A 48 -4.81 -11.95 12.99
N LYS A 49 -6.08 -11.63 13.30
CA LYS A 49 -6.64 -11.74 14.66
C LYS A 49 -6.53 -13.16 15.22
N GLU A 50 -6.78 -14.18 14.40
CA GLU A 50 -6.59 -15.57 14.82
C GLU A 50 -5.12 -15.89 15.18
N LYS A 51 -4.17 -15.38 14.39
CA LYS A 51 -2.73 -15.55 14.68
C LYS A 51 -2.34 -14.82 15.96
N ILE A 52 -2.81 -13.60 16.13
CA ILE A 52 -2.60 -12.77 17.33
C ILE A 52 -3.09 -13.53 18.56
N LYS A 53 -4.34 -14.01 18.52
CA LYS A 53 -4.93 -14.78 19.62
C LYS A 53 -4.10 -16.02 19.97
N LYS A 54 -3.71 -16.82 18.99
CA LYS A 54 -2.85 -18.00 19.19
C LYS A 54 -1.51 -17.63 19.83
N THR A 55 -0.93 -16.49 19.43
CA THR A 55 0.33 -16.01 19.98
C THR A 55 0.14 -15.55 21.42
N MET A 56 -0.95 -14.83 21.73
CA MET A 56 -1.29 -14.42 23.10
C MET A 56 -1.45 -15.63 24.03
N ASP A 57 -2.18 -16.67 23.56
CA ASP A 57 -2.42 -17.90 24.32
C ASP A 57 -1.13 -18.71 24.57
N ALA A 58 -0.09 -18.51 23.74
CA ALA A 58 1.19 -19.21 23.84
C ALA A 58 2.27 -18.45 24.62
N LEU A 59 1.98 -17.25 25.15
CA LEU A 59 2.96 -16.48 25.91
C LEU A 59 3.33 -17.17 27.24
N ASP A 60 4.63 -17.26 27.49
CA ASP A 60 5.18 -17.86 28.73
C ASP A 60 5.55 -16.75 29.73
N PHE A 61 4.59 -16.37 30.58
CA PHE A 61 4.80 -15.34 31.60
C PHE A 61 5.78 -15.74 32.71
N MET A 62 6.15 -17.01 32.78
CA MET A 62 7.08 -17.49 33.81
C MET A 62 8.54 -17.41 33.39
N ASN A 63 8.81 -17.62 32.09
CA ASN A 63 10.18 -17.72 31.59
C ASN A 63 10.53 -16.62 30.56
N ASP A 64 9.56 -15.88 30.01
CA ASP A 64 9.78 -14.76 29.12
C ASP A 64 9.60 -13.43 29.86
N PRO A 65 10.69 -12.69 30.13
CA PRO A 65 10.61 -11.41 30.84
C PRO A 65 9.86 -10.32 30.05
N GLU A 66 9.72 -10.49 28.74
CA GLU A 66 9.01 -9.57 27.85
C GLU A 66 7.54 -9.97 27.61
N ALA A 67 7.06 -11.05 28.21
CA ALA A 67 5.71 -11.57 27.95
C ALA A 67 4.60 -10.54 28.18
N THR A 68 4.75 -9.66 29.18
CA THR A 68 3.78 -8.60 29.46
C THR A 68 3.76 -7.56 28.34
N ASP A 69 4.92 -7.10 27.89
CA ASP A 69 5.02 -6.12 26.80
C ASP A 69 4.51 -6.70 25.48
N LYS A 70 4.86 -7.96 25.19
CA LYS A 70 4.33 -8.70 24.05
C LYS A 70 2.81 -8.85 24.09
N MET A 71 2.23 -9.08 25.26
CA MET A 71 0.77 -9.15 25.43
C MET A 71 0.11 -7.81 25.11
N GLU A 72 0.64 -6.69 25.58
CA GLU A 72 0.06 -5.37 25.31
C GLU A 72 0.21 -4.99 23.84
N GLU A 73 1.34 -5.31 23.20
CA GLU A 73 1.54 -5.10 21.77
C GLU A 73 0.56 -5.94 20.92
N LEU A 74 0.36 -7.21 21.27
CA LEU A 74 -0.61 -8.08 20.59
C LEU A 74 -2.04 -7.57 20.73
N LYS A 75 -2.43 -7.03 21.90
CA LYS A 75 -3.73 -6.39 22.07
C LYS A 75 -3.88 -5.15 21.17
N ALA A 76 -2.85 -4.32 21.07
CA ALA A 76 -2.85 -3.17 20.20
C ALA A 76 -2.99 -3.58 18.71
N MET A 77 -2.27 -4.61 18.29
CA MET A 77 -2.40 -5.18 16.94
C MET A 77 -3.82 -5.71 16.67
N ASP A 78 -4.46 -6.35 17.64
CA ASP A 78 -5.84 -6.86 17.51
C ASP A 78 -6.83 -5.71 17.30
N ILE A 79 -6.69 -4.62 18.07
CA ILE A 79 -7.50 -3.40 17.92
C ILE A 79 -7.28 -2.75 16.54
N ALA A 80 -6.05 -2.69 16.06
CA ALA A 80 -5.74 -2.15 14.73
C ALA A 80 -6.40 -2.98 13.62
N CYS A 81 -6.44 -4.31 13.75
CA CYS A 81 -7.17 -5.17 12.82
C CYS A 81 -8.66 -4.85 12.79
N ASP A 82 -9.30 -4.66 13.94
CA ASP A 82 -10.71 -4.26 14.03
C ASP A 82 -10.97 -2.92 13.34
N ALA A 83 -10.07 -1.95 13.49
CA ALA A 83 -10.21 -0.64 12.85
C ALA A 83 -10.27 -0.74 11.31
N VAL A 84 -9.44 -1.59 10.71
CA VAL A 84 -9.43 -1.80 9.25
C VAL A 84 -10.69 -2.55 8.80
N ILE A 85 -11.16 -3.55 9.55
CA ILE A 85 -12.41 -4.28 9.27
C ILE A 85 -13.60 -3.31 9.30
N ILE A 86 -13.72 -2.51 10.36
CA ILE A 86 -14.79 -1.50 10.50
C ILE A 86 -14.76 -0.48 9.35
N LEU A 87 -13.57 -0.08 8.91
CA LEU A 87 -13.44 0.79 7.74
C LEU A 87 -14.04 0.13 6.50
N GLY A 88 -13.72 -1.14 6.24
CA GLY A 88 -14.29 -1.93 5.15
C GLY A 88 -15.82 -1.99 5.22
N GLU A 89 -16.38 -2.31 6.37
CA GLU A 89 -17.82 -2.38 6.59
C GLU A 89 -18.54 -1.04 6.33
N ARG A 90 -17.92 0.06 6.72
CA ARG A 90 -18.47 1.40 6.46
C ARG A 90 -18.50 1.73 4.98
N TYR A 91 -17.42 1.40 4.25
CA TYR A 91 -17.39 1.61 2.80
C TYR A 91 -18.32 0.64 2.05
N HIS A 92 -18.49 -0.59 2.53
CA HIS A 92 -19.50 -1.51 2.00
C HIS A 92 -20.90 -0.89 2.03
N LYS A 93 -21.33 -0.41 3.20
CA LYS A 93 -22.65 0.25 3.38
C LYS A 93 -22.77 1.48 2.48
N LEU A 94 -21.74 2.32 2.45
CA LEU A 94 -21.72 3.52 1.61
C LEU A 94 -21.85 3.18 0.11
N ALA A 95 -21.14 2.16 -0.36
CA ALA A 95 -21.21 1.73 -1.76
C ALA A 95 -22.61 1.27 -2.15
N LEU A 96 -23.31 0.52 -1.27
CA LEU A 96 -24.70 0.13 -1.48
C LEU A 96 -25.65 1.34 -1.53
N GLU A 97 -25.51 2.26 -0.58
CA GLU A 97 -26.32 3.49 -0.55
C GLU A 97 -26.11 4.37 -1.79
N MET A 98 -24.87 4.44 -2.28
CA MET A 98 -24.56 5.13 -3.53
C MET A 98 -25.15 4.41 -4.74
N ALA A 99 -25.05 3.08 -4.80
CA ALA A 99 -25.61 2.29 -5.87
C ALA A 99 -27.13 2.44 -5.98
N GLU A 100 -27.84 2.55 -4.85
CA GLU A 100 -29.29 2.79 -4.85
C GLU A 100 -29.68 4.11 -5.51
N LYS A 101 -28.87 5.15 -5.32
CA LYS A 101 -29.11 6.51 -5.79
C LYS A 101 -28.53 6.79 -7.18
N GLU A 102 -27.66 5.90 -7.69
CA GLU A 102 -26.98 6.08 -8.96
C GLU A 102 -27.94 5.87 -10.13
N ALA A 103 -27.94 6.84 -11.04
CA ALA A 103 -28.78 6.80 -12.24
C ALA A 103 -28.07 6.15 -13.45
N ASP A 104 -26.75 6.24 -13.51
CA ASP A 104 -25.96 5.57 -14.54
C ASP A 104 -25.89 4.07 -14.26
N PRO A 105 -26.42 3.23 -15.15
CA PRO A 105 -26.44 1.79 -14.93
C PRO A 105 -25.05 1.17 -14.85
N VAL A 106 -24.07 1.69 -15.57
CA VAL A 106 -22.68 1.19 -15.53
C VAL A 106 -22.07 1.49 -14.18
N ARG A 107 -22.14 2.75 -13.75
CA ARG A 107 -21.62 3.16 -12.44
C ARG A 107 -22.32 2.45 -11.29
N LYS A 108 -23.62 2.19 -11.41
CA LYS A 108 -24.39 1.45 -10.42
C LYS A 108 -23.85 0.02 -10.24
N GLU A 109 -23.57 -0.68 -11.32
CA GLU A 109 -22.99 -2.04 -11.25
C GLU A 109 -21.57 -2.03 -10.68
N GLU A 110 -20.74 -1.02 -11.02
CA GLU A 110 -19.43 -0.85 -10.40
C GLU A 110 -19.51 -0.67 -8.88
N LEU A 111 -20.44 0.15 -8.41
CA LEU A 111 -20.66 0.37 -6.96
C LEU A 111 -21.12 -0.91 -6.26
N LYS A 112 -21.99 -1.69 -6.89
CA LYS A 112 -22.39 -3.02 -6.38
C LYS A 112 -21.19 -3.98 -6.33
N GLN A 113 -20.35 -3.98 -7.36
CA GLN A 113 -19.13 -4.81 -7.37
C GLN A 113 -18.16 -4.40 -6.26
N ILE A 114 -17.99 -3.09 -6.03
CA ILE A 114 -17.19 -2.58 -4.91
C ILE A 114 -17.78 -3.07 -3.58
N ALA A 115 -19.10 -3.00 -3.41
CA ALA A 115 -19.76 -3.50 -2.21
C ALA A 115 -19.55 -5.01 -2.03
N ALA A 116 -19.73 -5.81 -3.09
CA ALA A 116 -19.49 -7.26 -3.06
C ALA A 116 -18.05 -7.63 -2.71
N ASN A 117 -17.06 -6.88 -3.23
CA ASN A 117 -15.68 -7.07 -2.84
C ASN A 117 -15.49 -6.83 -1.33
N LEU A 118 -16.17 -5.83 -0.77
CA LEU A 118 -16.06 -5.43 0.64
C LEU A 118 -16.80 -6.38 1.61
N GLU A 119 -17.59 -7.33 1.11
CA GLU A 119 -18.07 -8.47 1.90
C GLU A 119 -16.96 -9.46 2.23
N VAL A 120 -15.90 -9.48 1.43
CA VAL A 120 -14.74 -10.36 1.60
C VAL A 120 -13.57 -9.62 2.20
N VAL A 121 -13.11 -8.56 1.54
CA VAL A 121 -11.94 -7.79 1.97
C VAL A 121 -12.37 -6.48 2.66
N PRO A 122 -11.65 -6.00 3.67
CA PRO A 122 -10.36 -6.47 4.19
C PRO A 122 -10.45 -7.59 5.22
N ALA A 123 -11.64 -8.04 5.62
CA ALA A 123 -11.82 -9.04 6.68
C ALA A 123 -11.13 -10.36 6.34
N HIS A 124 -11.31 -10.87 5.14
CA HIS A 124 -10.78 -12.13 4.65
C HIS A 124 -9.74 -11.94 3.53
N ALA A 125 -8.99 -13.01 3.25
CA ALA A 125 -8.06 -13.06 2.13
C ALA A 125 -8.75 -12.79 0.78
N PRO A 126 -8.12 -12.06 -0.14
CA PRO A 126 -8.70 -11.76 -1.44
C PRO A 126 -8.78 -13.03 -2.31
N GLN A 127 -9.81 -13.11 -3.12
CA GLN A 127 -10.09 -14.22 -4.02
C GLN A 127 -9.91 -13.83 -5.50
N THR A 128 -10.03 -12.54 -5.81
CA THR A 128 -9.94 -12.00 -7.17
C THR A 128 -8.89 -10.89 -7.28
N TYR A 129 -8.53 -10.55 -8.50
CA TYR A 129 -7.60 -9.46 -8.80
C TYR A 129 -8.09 -8.12 -8.24
N TRP A 130 -9.38 -7.80 -8.41
CA TRP A 130 -9.95 -6.57 -7.87
C TRP A 130 -9.93 -6.57 -6.33
N GLN A 131 -10.31 -7.67 -5.70
CA GLN A 131 -10.25 -7.80 -4.24
C GLN A 131 -8.83 -7.66 -3.71
N ALA A 132 -7.83 -8.19 -4.42
CA ALA A 132 -6.42 -8.08 -4.02
C ALA A 132 -5.95 -6.61 -4.04
N ILE A 133 -6.29 -5.84 -5.07
CA ILE A 133 -6.02 -4.40 -5.15
C ILE A 133 -6.76 -3.65 -4.05
N GLN A 134 -8.01 -3.99 -3.80
CA GLN A 134 -8.84 -3.32 -2.80
C GLN A 134 -8.38 -3.59 -1.37
N LEU A 135 -7.99 -4.82 -1.04
CA LEU A 135 -7.39 -5.15 0.26
C LEU A 135 -6.10 -4.36 0.48
N TYR A 136 -5.22 -4.34 -0.52
CA TYR A 136 -4.00 -3.55 -0.42
C TYR A 136 -4.29 -2.07 -0.16
N TRP A 137 -5.26 -1.49 -0.89
CA TRP A 137 -5.61 -0.08 -0.70
C TRP A 137 -6.12 0.22 0.71
N PHE A 138 -6.96 -0.65 1.30
CA PHE A 138 -7.41 -0.49 2.68
C PHE A 138 -6.27 -0.55 3.68
N THR A 139 -5.33 -1.47 3.50
CA THR A 139 -4.11 -1.55 4.32
C THR A 139 -3.25 -0.30 4.18
N HIS A 140 -3.03 0.15 2.94
CA HIS A 140 -2.27 1.37 2.66
C HIS A 140 -2.90 2.60 3.32
N LEU A 141 -4.21 2.75 3.19
CA LEU A 141 -4.96 3.86 3.79
C LEU A 141 -4.88 3.84 5.32
N ALA A 142 -5.02 2.67 5.95
CA ALA A 142 -4.90 2.53 7.40
C ALA A 142 -3.51 2.93 7.88
N VAL A 143 -2.46 2.41 7.24
CA VAL A 143 -1.06 2.72 7.59
C VAL A 143 -0.75 4.20 7.40
N THR A 144 -1.12 4.81 6.29
CA THR A 144 -0.85 6.23 6.02
C THR A 144 -1.70 7.17 6.89
N THR A 145 -2.84 6.73 7.39
CA THR A 145 -3.69 7.50 8.31
C THR A 145 -3.12 7.50 9.73
N GLU A 146 -2.61 6.37 10.19
CA GLU A 146 -2.09 6.21 11.54
C GLU A 146 -0.64 6.68 11.67
N LEU A 147 0.19 6.31 10.71
CA LEU A 147 1.60 6.66 10.70
C LEU A 147 1.85 7.96 9.92
N ASN A 148 3.10 8.17 9.58
CA ASN A 148 3.49 9.33 8.79
C ASN A 148 3.29 9.07 7.28
N PRO A 149 2.36 9.75 6.59
CA PRO A 149 2.11 9.53 5.16
C PRO A 149 3.29 9.91 4.25
N TRP A 150 4.34 10.54 4.79
CA TRP A 150 5.55 10.95 4.08
C TRP A 150 6.60 9.85 3.93
N ASP A 151 6.36 8.66 4.45
CA ASP A 151 7.38 7.63 4.53
C ASP A 151 7.37 6.64 3.36
N ALA A 152 6.78 7.01 2.25
CA ALA A 152 6.80 6.21 1.02
C ALA A 152 6.32 4.77 1.24
N PHE A 153 5.18 4.60 1.88
CA PHE A 153 4.58 3.28 2.04
C PHE A 153 4.21 2.68 0.69
N SER A 154 4.60 1.45 0.45
CA SER A 154 4.60 0.86 -0.86
C SER A 154 4.05 -0.57 -0.86
N PRO A 155 3.49 -1.07 -1.97
CA PRO A 155 3.00 -2.44 -2.07
C PRO A 155 4.12 -3.48 -2.20
N GLY A 156 5.37 -3.05 -2.33
CA GLY A 156 6.46 -3.95 -2.65
C GLY A 156 6.46 -4.35 -4.13
N ARG A 157 6.60 -5.65 -4.42
CA ARG A 157 6.64 -6.21 -5.77
C ARG A 157 5.23 -6.47 -6.29
N LEU A 158 4.52 -5.41 -6.66
CA LEU A 158 3.09 -5.44 -6.96
C LEU A 158 2.75 -6.43 -8.07
N ASP A 159 3.55 -6.50 -9.13
CA ASP A 159 3.38 -7.42 -10.23
C ASP A 159 3.44 -8.89 -9.81
N GLN A 160 4.41 -9.24 -8.94
CA GLN A 160 4.56 -10.59 -8.43
C GLN A 160 3.49 -10.97 -7.40
N HIS A 161 2.92 -9.99 -6.71
CA HIS A 161 1.84 -10.23 -5.76
C HIS A 161 0.49 -10.44 -6.46
N LEU A 162 0.25 -9.72 -7.56
CA LEU A 162 -1.03 -9.73 -8.28
C LEU A 162 -1.13 -10.83 -9.35
N ILE A 163 -0.01 -11.36 -9.87
CA ILE A 163 -0.01 -12.25 -11.04
C ILE A 163 -0.93 -13.46 -10.86
N LYS A 164 -0.94 -14.10 -9.71
CA LYS A 164 -1.78 -15.29 -9.46
C LYS A 164 -3.27 -15.01 -9.60
N TYR A 165 -3.70 -13.82 -9.20
CA TYR A 165 -5.11 -13.39 -9.30
C TYR A 165 -5.46 -13.01 -10.72
N TYR A 166 -4.54 -12.31 -11.41
CA TYR A 166 -4.68 -11.96 -12.80
C TYR A 166 -4.84 -13.21 -13.68
N GLU A 167 -3.96 -14.20 -13.52
CA GLU A 167 -4.02 -15.44 -14.28
C GLU A 167 -5.30 -16.22 -14.00
N ALA A 168 -5.69 -16.38 -12.74
CA ALA A 168 -6.90 -17.09 -12.35
C ALA A 168 -8.17 -16.43 -12.89
N ASP A 169 -8.29 -15.10 -12.77
CA ASP A 169 -9.46 -14.36 -13.20
C ASP A 169 -9.55 -14.27 -14.74
N THR A 170 -8.40 -14.21 -15.42
CA THR A 170 -8.33 -14.23 -16.89
C THR A 170 -8.70 -15.62 -17.44
N GLU A 171 -8.20 -16.69 -16.83
CA GLU A 171 -8.56 -18.07 -17.20
C GLU A 171 -10.05 -18.34 -16.97
N ALA A 172 -10.63 -17.78 -15.91
CA ALA A 172 -12.06 -17.86 -15.62
C ALA A 172 -12.93 -16.98 -16.54
N GLY A 173 -12.32 -16.08 -17.34
CA GLY A 173 -13.03 -15.16 -18.23
C GLY A 173 -13.77 -14.03 -17.52
N ILE A 174 -13.40 -13.72 -16.26
CA ILE A 174 -13.98 -12.62 -15.47
C ILE A 174 -13.13 -11.35 -15.49
N LEU A 175 -11.92 -11.43 -16.02
CA LEU A 175 -10.97 -10.32 -16.16
C LEU A 175 -10.32 -10.38 -17.56
N ASP A 176 -10.15 -9.22 -18.18
CA ASP A 176 -9.32 -9.03 -19.36
C ASP A 176 -8.22 -7.98 -19.09
N ASP A 177 -7.32 -7.81 -20.03
CA ASP A 177 -6.17 -6.90 -19.92
C ASP A 177 -6.62 -5.45 -19.73
N GLU A 178 -7.67 -5.02 -20.41
CA GLU A 178 -8.19 -3.65 -20.33
C GLU A 178 -8.76 -3.37 -18.95
N LYS A 179 -9.56 -4.28 -18.41
CA LYS A 179 -10.11 -4.15 -17.04
C LYS A 179 -9.03 -4.26 -15.98
N ALA A 180 -8.05 -5.15 -16.17
CA ALA A 180 -6.92 -5.27 -15.25
C ALA A 180 -6.10 -3.97 -15.22
N LYS A 181 -5.85 -3.35 -16.37
CA LYS A 181 -5.17 -2.05 -16.49
C LYS A 181 -6.01 -0.93 -15.86
N GLU A 182 -7.29 -0.84 -16.15
CA GLU A 182 -8.20 0.15 -15.54
C GLU A 182 -8.16 0.11 -14.00
N LEU A 183 -8.17 -1.09 -13.42
CA LEU A 183 -8.07 -1.24 -11.97
C LEU A 183 -6.72 -0.75 -11.40
N LEU A 184 -5.63 -0.95 -12.14
CA LEU A 184 -4.33 -0.37 -11.79
C LEU A 184 -4.36 1.17 -11.91
N GLU A 185 -4.94 1.72 -12.95
CA GLU A 185 -5.09 3.16 -13.14
C GLU A 185 -5.91 3.79 -12.01
N CYS A 186 -6.98 3.13 -11.58
CA CYS A 186 -7.73 3.53 -10.39
C CYS A 186 -6.85 3.55 -9.14
N LEU A 187 -5.97 2.55 -8.96
CA LEU A 187 -5.02 2.52 -7.85
C LEU A 187 -3.99 3.65 -7.96
N TRP A 188 -3.48 3.95 -9.16
CA TRP A 188 -2.57 5.09 -9.40
C TRP A 188 -3.21 6.43 -9.02
N ILE A 189 -4.47 6.64 -9.41
CA ILE A 189 -5.25 7.83 -9.00
C ILE A 189 -5.36 7.90 -7.49
N LYS A 190 -5.58 6.78 -6.81
CA LYS A 190 -5.67 6.73 -5.34
C LYS A 190 -4.35 7.15 -4.69
N PHE A 191 -3.22 6.63 -5.14
CA PHE A 191 -1.90 7.06 -4.67
C PHE A 191 -1.66 8.54 -4.90
N TYR A 192 -1.95 9.02 -6.10
CA TYR A 192 -1.74 10.42 -6.45
C TYR A 192 -2.65 11.37 -5.67
N ASN A 193 -3.87 10.94 -5.36
CA ASN A 193 -4.89 11.75 -4.71
C ASN A 193 -4.90 11.61 -3.17
N GLN A 194 -3.96 10.86 -2.60
CA GLN A 194 -3.78 10.74 -1.16
C GLN A 194 -2.78 11.79 -0.68
N PRO A 195 -3.24 12.99 -0.25
CA PRO A 195 -2.33 14.05 0.12
C PRO A 195 -1.66 13.74 1.45
N ALA A 196 -0.35 13.90 1.50
CA ALA A 196 0.37 13.98 2.75
C ALA A 196 0.07 15.31 3.44
N PRO A 197 -0.25 15.34 4.74
CA PRO A 197 -0.43 16.60 5.46
C PRO A 197 0.82 17.46 5.38
N VAL A 198 0.65 18.74 5.12
CA VAL A 198 1.75 19.71 5.10
C VAL A 198 2.34 19.80 6.51
N LYS A 199 3.58 19.39 6.68
CA LYS A 199 4.33 19.59 7.93
C LYS A 199 4.78 21.04 8.00
N VAL A 200 4.49 21.69 9.12
CA VAL A 200 4.83 23.10 9.33
C VAL A 200 6.35 23.28 9.28
N GLY A 201 6.83 24.08 8.37
CA GLY A 201 8.19 24.59 8.30
C GLY A 201 9.11 23.95 7.26
N ILE A 202 8.99 22.67 6.99
CA ILE A 202 9.96 21.94 6.15
C ILE A 202 9.40 21.60 4.78
N THR A 203 8.18 21.13 4.72
CA THR A 203 7.57 20.50 3.55
C THR A 203 7.42 21.41 2.33
N LEU A 204 7.15 22.69 2.55
CA LEU A 204 7.02 23.68 1.47
C LEU A 204 8.34 23.93 0.72
N LYS A 205 9.47 23.69 1.38
CA LYS A 205 10.80 23.91 0.79
C LYS A 205 11.41 22.63 0.20
N GLU A 206 11.03 21.47 0.72
CA GLU A 206 11.70 20.20 0.44
C GLU A 206 10.88 19.24 -0.42
N SER A 207 9.56 19.37 -0.43
CA SER A 207 8.69 18.53 -1.24
C SER A 207 7.48 19.30 -1.76
N ALA A 208 7.38 19.40 -3.05
CA ALA A 208 6.28 20.07 -3.75
C ALA A 208 5.13 19.13 -4.11
N THR A 209 5.24 17.83 -3.84
CA THR A 209 4.29 16.84 -4.36
C THR A 209 3.08 16.63 -3.46
N TYR A 210 3.22 16.82 -2.16
CA TYR A 210 2.14 16.65 -1.17
C TYR A 210 1.43 15.28 -1.20
N VAL A 211 2.12 14.25 -1.64
CA VAL A 211 1.66 12.87 -1.70
C VAL A 211 2.56 11.96 -0.87
N ASP A 212 2.14 10.73 -0.63
CA ASP A 212 2.80 9.79 0.27
C ASP A 212 4.09 9.15 -0.28
N PHE A 213 4.53 9.51 -1.47
CA PHE A 213 5.74 9.01 -2.16
C PHE A 213 5.77 7.49 -2.36
N ALA A 214 4.62 6.85 -2.51
CA ALA A 214 4.57 5.41 -2.76
C ALA A 214 5.43 5.01 -3.97
N ASN A 215 6.15 3.88 -3.82
CA ASN A 215 6.99 3.32 -4.87
C ASN A 215 6.43 1.98 -5.35
N ILE A 216 6.22 1.86 -6.63
CA ILE A 216 5.79 0.62 -7.27
C ILE A 216 7.02 -0.08 -7.86
N ASN A 217 7.28 -1.30 -7.41
CA ASN A 217 8.39 -2.10 -7.92
C ASN A 217 7.87 -3.16 -8.90
N THR A 218 8.53 -3.26 -10.06
CA THR A 218 8.21 -4.23 -11.11
C THR A 218 9.42 -5.00 -11.56
N GLY A 219 9.23 -6.23 -12.02
CA GLY A 219 10.29 -7.10 -12.54
C GLY A 219 11.20 -7.67 -11.45
N GLY A 220 12.47 -7.76 -11.74
CA GLY A 220 13.46 -8.37 -10.86
C GLY A 220 13.44 -9.90 -10.92
N VAL A 221 13.66 -10.54 -9.77
CA VAL A 221 13.67 -12.00 -9.64
C VAL A 221 12.70 -12.45 -8.56
N THR A 222 12.17 -13.64 -8.74
CA THR A 222 11.35 -14.35 -7.74
C THR A 222 12.23 -14.89 -6.59
N PRO A 223 11.65 -15.32 -5.46
CA PRO A 223 12.42 -15.86 -4.34
C PRO A 223 13.31 -17.06 -4.69
N ASP A 224 12.91 -17.86 -5.70
CA ASP A 224 13.69 -18.99 -6.22
C ASP A 224 14.71 -18.57 -7.31
N GLY A 225 14.88 -17.27 -7.51
CA GLY A 225 15.87 -16.70 -8.40
C GLY A 225 15.51 -16.78 -9.89
N LYS A 226 14.26 -17.07 -10.26
CA LYS A 226 13.78 -16.99 -11.65
C LYS A 226 13.48 -15.54 -12.05
N ASP A 227 13.20 -15.32 -13.34
CA ASP A 227 12.68 -14.05 -13.82
C ASP A 227 11.35 -13.72 -13.15
N GLY A 228 11.24 -12.50 -12.61
CA GLY A 228 10.04 -12.01 -11.94
C GLY A 228 9.10 -11.23 -12.85
N VAL A 229 9.50 -10.94 -14.08
CA VAL A 229 8.68 -10.23 -15.07
C VAL A 229 7.51 -11.12 -15.51
N ASN A 230 6.31 -10.57 -15.50
CA ASN A 230 5.08 -11.28 -15.84
C ASN A 230 4.09 -10.34 -16.58
N ALA A 231 2.90 -10.81 -16.90
CA ALA A 231 1.90 -10.01 -17.62
C ALA A 231 1.55 -8.70 -16.88
N VAL A 232 1.38 -8.76 -15.57
CA VAL A 232 1.08 -7.57 -14.74
C VAL A 232 2.23 -6.56 -14.76
N SER A 233 3.49 -7.01 -14.92
CA SER A 233 4.63 -6.08 -15.07
C SER A 233 4.48 -5.19 -16.30
N TYR A 234 3.97 -5.71 -17.40
CA TYR A 234 3.69 -4.92 -18.62
C TYR A 234 2.49 -4.00 -18.44
N LEU A 235 1.41 -4.47 -17.81
CA LEU A 235 0.25 -3.63 -17.50
C LEU A 235 0.63 -2.42 -16.63
N ILE A 236 1.51 -2.63 -15.64
CA ILE A 236 2.04 -1.54 -14.80
C ILE A 236 2.83 -0.53 -15.66
N LEU A 237 3.68 -1.00 -16.57
CA LEU A 237 4.40 -0.10 -17.47
C LEU A 237 3.46 0.69 -18.38
N ASP A 238 2.41 0.06 -18.89
CA ASP A 238 1.43 0.71 -19.73
C ASP A 238 0.60 1.74 -18.95
N CYS A 239 0.18 1.40 -17.73
CA CYS A 239 -0.45 2.33 -16.80
C CYS A 239 0.41 3.58 -16.55
N MET A 240 1.72 3.41 -16.31
CA MET A 240 2.66 4.52 -16.14
C MET A 240 2.73 5.42 -17.37
N ASP A 241 2.83 4.81 -18.57
CA ASP A 241 2.95 5.55 -19.84
C ASP A 241 1.68 6.34 -20.17
N GLU A 242 0.51 5.80 -19.84
CA GLU A 242 -0.79 6.44 -20.08
C GLU A 242 -1.12 7.51 -19.04
N MET A 243 -0.97 7.21 -17.77
CA MET A 243 -1.35 8.11 -16.67
C MET A 243 -0.42 9.32 -16.51
N LYS A 244 0.88 9.14 -16.70
CA LYS A 244 1.92 10.19 -16.59
C LYS A 244 1.81 11.01 -15.30
N LEU A 245 1.43 10.38 -14.20
CA LEU A 245 1.36 11.01 -12.89
C LEU A 245 2.76 11.16 -12.28
N VAL A 246 2.96 12.23 -11.52
CA VAL A 246 4.22 12.46 -10.77
C VAL A 246 4.42 11.38 -9.71
N GLN A 247 3.32 10.87 -9.13
CA GLN A 247 3.29 9.80 -8.15
C GLN A 247 2.20 8.79 -8.51
N PRO A 248 2.33 7.52 -8.17
CA PRO A 248 3.46 6.88 -7.45
C PRO A 248 4.72 6.79 -8.33
N ASN A 249 5.89 6.80 -7.69
CA ASN A 249 7.13 6.47 -8.38
C ASN A 249 7.10 5.01 -8.80
N SER A 250 7.66 4.73 -9.98
CA SER A 250 7.74 3.36 -10.46
C SER A 250 9.18 2.96 -10.74
N ASN A 251 9.58 1.87 -10.11
CA ASN A 251 10.92 1.33 -10.21
C ASN A 251 10.91 0.04 -11.03
N VAL A 252 11.79 -0.03 -12.02
CA VAL A 252 12.02 -1.25 -12.79
C VAL A 252 13.27 -1.94 -12.25
N THR A 253 13.08 -3.09 -11.62
CA THR A 253 14.18 -3.91 -11.10
C THR A 253 14.74 -4.78 -12.22
N ILE A 254 16.03 -4.64 -12.50
CA ILE A 254 16.72 -5.31 -13.58
C ILE A 254 17.63 -6.41 -13.03
N SER A 255 17.63 -7.55 -13.68
CA SER A 255 18.56 -8.66 -13.43
C SER A 255 19.14 -9.19 -14.75
N LYS A 256 20.12 -10.08 -14.65
CA LYS A 256 20.64 -10.79 -15.84
C LYS A 256 19.59 -11.66 -16.54
N LYS A 257 18.46 -11.93 -15.89
CA LYS A 257 17.35 -12.75 -16.39
C LYS A 257 16.21 -11.92 -16.98
N THR A 258 16.27 -10.58 -16.83
CA THR A 258 15.22 -9.68 -17.32
C THR A 258 15.07 -9.80 -18.84
N PRO A 259 13.85 -10.04 -19.36
CA PRO A 259 13.61 -10.14 -20.79
C PRO A 259 13.94 -8.85 -21.54
N ALA A 260 14.64 -8.96 -22.66
CA ALA A 260 15.01 -7.79 -23.47
C ALA A 260 13.80 -6.95 -23.88
N ARG A 261 12.64 -7.58 -24.14
CA ARG A 261 11.38 -6.89 -24.47
C ARG A 261 10.91 -5.97 -23.32
N PHE A 262 10.98 -6.47 -22.08
CA PHE A 262 10.60 -5.69 -20.89
C PHE A 262 11.54 -4.51 -20.67
N LEU A 263 12.85 -4.75 -20.75
CA LEU A 263 13.85 -3.70 -20.62
C LEU A 263 13.68 -2.62 -21.70
N LYS A 264 13.44 -3.04 -22.96
CA LYS A 264 13.18 -2.12 -24.07
C LYS A 264 11.97 -1.24 -23.78
N ARG A 265 10.83 -1.83 -23.34
CA ARG A 265 9.61 -1.08 -23.01
C ARG A 265 9.86 -0.08 -21.87
N ALA A 266 10.55 -0.49 -20.81
CA ALA A 266 10.91 0.39 -19.71
C ALA A 266 11.79 1.58 -20.16
N CYS A 267 12.80 1.33 -21.00
CA CYS A 267 13.63 2.39 -21.57
C CYS A 267 12.86 3.35 -22.49
N GLU A 268 11.90 2.83 -23.26
CA GLU A 268 11.04 3.66 -24.13
C GLU A 268 10.19 4.64 -23.30
N ILE A 269 9.66 4.18 -22.15
CA ILE A 269 8.88 5.01 -21.23
C ILE A 269 9.77 6.04 -20.54
N SER A 270 10.93 5.63 -20.02
CA SER A 270 11.87 6.53 -19.35
C SER A 270 12.39 7.66 -20.24
N ARG A 271 12.32 7.51 -21.56
CA ARG A 271 12.77 8.51 -22.52
C ARG A 271 11.71 9.56 -22.84
N LYS A 272 10.44 9.29 -22.54
CA LYS A 272 9.31 10.21 -22.79
C LYS A 272 9.22 11.28 -21.70
#